data_6467fcae080edf367f815c073e99aeaa
#
_entry.id   6467fcae080edf367f815c073e99aeaa
#
_cell.length_a   1.000
_cell.length_b   1.000
_cell.length_c   1.000
_cell.angle_alpha   90.00
_cell.angle_beta   90.00
_cell.angle_gamma   90.00
#
_symmetry.space_group_name_H-M   'P 1'
#
loop_
_entity.id
_entity.type
_entity.pdbx_description
1 polymer ?
#
loop_
_entity_poly.entity_id
_entity_poly.type
_entity_poly.pdbx_seq_one_letter_code
_entity_poly.pdbx_strand_id
1 'polypeptide(L)'
;HIRSRSMETSLHMRLDGGLPLTPKLLGYSHDTDGNLIVNHEEAPTVKLIFYMYLYGYSTAEIADTLTELGRKTYLGNVTWTSGAVVQVLRNERHCGDVLTRKTFTPNFLTHLSKKNRGDRMQSIYHNHHEAIVSRDDFIAVQHMLNNAKYGNKSILPEIRVIDSGLLKGFVQINPRWS
;
A
#
# COMPACT_ATOMS: atom_id res chain seq x y z
N HIS A 1 -22.91 11.63 24.51
CA HIS A 1 -22.54 12.97 23.99
C HIS A 1 -21.13 13.43 24.41
N ILE A 2 -20.67 13.14 25.64
CA ILE A 2 -19.35 13.60 26.15
C ILE A 2 -18.19 12.86 25.49
N ARG A 3 -18.31 11.56 25.21
CA ARG A 3 -17.26 10.77 24.51
C ARG A 3 -17.04 11.19 23.06
N SER A 4 -18.10 11.59 22.34
CA SER A 4 -18.01 12.02 20.95
C SER A 4 -17.27 13.36 20.82
N ARG A 5 -17.57 14.33 21.70
CA ARG A 5 -16.88 15.63 21.71
C ARG A 5 -15.40 15.53 22.09
N SER A 6 -15.06 14.67 23.05
CA SER A 6 -13.65 14.44 23.45
C SER A 6 -12.83 13.83 22.31
N MET A 7 -13.41 12.90 21.54
CA MET A 7 -12.74 12.33 20.36
C MET A 7 -12.58 13.36 19.23
N GLU A 8 -13.61 14.17 18.96
CA GLU A 8 -13.53 15.24 17.95
C GLU A 8 -12.48 16.29 18.32
N THR A 9 -12.43 16.72 19.58
CA THR A 9 -11.43 17.69 20.07
C THR A 9 -10.02 17.13 19.98
N SER A 10 -9.81 15.87 20.34
CA SER A 10 -8.53 15.19 20.23
C SER A 10 -8.11 15.00 18.76
N LEU A 11 -9.08 14.73 17.87
CA LEU A 11 -8.86 14.62 16.42
C LEU A 11 -8.46 15.98 15.82
N HIS A 12 -9.14 17.07 16.22
CA HIS A 12 -8.81 18.42 15.79
C HIS A 12 -7.42 18.87 16.28
N MET A 13 -7.10 18.66 17.54
CA MET A 13 -5.78 19.02 18.09
C MET A 13 -4.63 18.29 17.38
N ARG A 14 -4.82 17.03 17.00
CA ARG A 14 -3.80 16.27 16.25
C ARG A 14 -3.72 16.67 14.78
N LEU A 15 -4.83 17.04 14.16
CA LEU A 15 -4.86 17.56 12.80
C LEU A 15 -4.26 18.97 12.71
N ASP A 16 -4.52 19.81 13.71
CA ASP A 16 -3.92 21.15 13.81
C ASP A 16 -2.42 21.09 14.13
N GLY A 17 -1.97 20.03 14.84
CA GLY A 17 -0.56 19.75 15.09
C GLY A 17 0.18 19.08 13.91
N GLY A 18 -0.48 18.84 12.77
CA GLY A 18 0.13 18.20 11.60
C GLY A 18 0.41 16.71 11.75
N LEU A 19 -0.14 16.05 12.78
CA LEU A 19 0.07 14.63 13.07
C LEU A 19 -1.19 13.83 12.71
N PRO A 20 -1.27 13.19 11.53
CA PRO A 20 -2.40 12.37 11.17
C PRO A 20 -2.49 11.13 12.08
N LEU A 21 -3.72 10.82 12.54
CA LEU A 21 -4.00 9.59 13.27
C LEU A 21 -3.72 8.38 12.37
N THR A 22 -2.86 7.50 12.85
CA THR A 22 -2.52 6.27 12.15
C THR A 22 -3.12 5.07 12.88
N PRO A 23 -4.07 4.32 12.26
CA PRO A 23 -4.57 3.09 12.85
C PRO A 23 -3.48 2.00 12.88
N LYS A 24 -3.73 0.94 13.66
CA LYS A 24 -2.84 -0.24 13.70
C LYS A 24 -2.58 -0.74 12.29
N LEU A 25 -1.32 -1.04 12.00
CA LEU A 25 -0.83 -1.44 10.70
C LEU A 25 0.21 -2.57 10.86
N LEU A 26 0.14 -3.58 10.00
CA LEU A 26 1.15 -4.64 9.97
C LEU A 26 2.55 -4.04 9.74
N GLY A 27 3.52 -4.49 10.53
CA GLY A 27 4.91 -4.01 10.48
C GLY A 27 5.20 -2.81 11.35
N TYR A 28 4.18 -2.22 12.00
CA TYR A 28 4.31 -1.06 12.86
C TYR A 28 3.60 -1.23 14.19
N SER A 29 4.20 -0.65 15.22
CA SER A 29 3.60 -0.42 16.53
C SER A 29 3.45 1.07 16.76
N HIS A 30 2.72 1.47 17.80
CA HIS A 30 2.64 2.86 18.23
C HIS A 30 3.49 3.06 19.48
N ASP A 31 4.23 4.17 19.52
CA ASP A 31 4.88 4.63 20.74
C ASP A 31 3.85 5.24 21.72
N THR A 32 4.32 5.74 22.86
CA THR A 32 3.49 6.38 23.89
C THR A 32 2.77 7.63 23.39
N ASP A 33 3.30 8.30 22.36
CA ASP A 33 2.76 9.51 21.76
C ASP A 33 1.85 9.20 20.56
N GLY A 34 1.74 7.94 20.18
CA GLY A 34 0.91 7.46 19.07
C GLY A 34 1.58 7.55 17.69
N ASN A 35 2.91 7.73 17.64
CA ASN A 35 3.67 7.69 16.40
C ASN A 35 3.93 6.25 15.96
N LEU A 36 4.01 6.05 14.64
CA LEU A 36 4.36 4.75 14.09
C LEU A 36 5.87 4.47 14.26
N ILE A 37 6.16 3.36 14.88
CA ILE A 37 7.52 2.79 15.00
C ILE A 37 7.56 1.42 14.36
N VAL A 38 8.68 1.07 13.73
CA VAL A 38 8.83 -0.23 13.06
C VAL A 38 8.77 -1.36 14.09
N ASN A 39 7.87 -2.32 13.84
CA ASN A 39 7.81 -3.56 14.60
C ASN A 39 8.72 -4.61 13.94
N HIS A 40 9.84 -4.91 14.57
CA HIS A 40 10.87 -5.81 14.02
C HIS A 40 10.42 -7.27 13.85
N GLU A 41 9.37 -7.70 14.53
CA GLU A 41 8.79 -9.03 14.36
C GLU A 41 7.88 -9.10 13.12
N GLU A 42 7.14 -8.05 12.84
CA GLU A 42 6.17 -7.98 11.74
C GLU A 42 6.78 -7.42 10.45
N ALA A 43 7.76 -6.53 10.53
CA ALA A 43 8.37 -5.89 9.36
C ALA A 43 8.95 -6.87 8.33
N PRO A 44 9.56 -8.01 8.70
CA PRO A 44 10.00 -9.02 7.74
C PRO A 44 8.86 -9.59 6.89
N THR A 45 7.65 -9.72 7.44
CA THR A 45 6.47 -10.17 6.69
C THR A 45 6.08 -9.15 5.62
N VAL A 46 6.10 -7.86 5.94
CA VAL A 46 5.84 -6.79 4.98
C VAL A 46 6.88 -6.79 3.87
N LYS A 47 8.17 -6.88 4.21
CA LYS A 47 9.26 -6.95 3.22
C LYS A 47 9.10 -8.16 2.30
N LEU A 48 8.76 -9.32 2.84
CA LEU A 48 8.53 -10.54 2.07
C LEU A 48 7.41 -10.34 1.03
N ILE A 49 6.28 -9.75 1.43
CA ILE A 49 5.16 -9.46 0.54
C ILE A 49 5.58 -8.58 -0.63
N PHE A 50 6.29 -7.49 -0.36
CA PHE A 50 6.75 -6.57 -1.41
C PHE A 50 7.77 -7.23 -2.34
N TYR A 51 8.75 -7.94 -1.79
CA TYR A 51 9.77 -8.62 -2.62
C TYR A 51 9.19 -9.72 -3.46
N MET A 52 8.32 -10.58 -2.94
CA MET A 52 7.68 -11.61 -3.74
C MET A 52 6.88 -11.01 -4.91
N TYR A 53 6.14 -9.93 -4.64
CA TYR A 53 5.37 -9.27 -5.70
C TYR A 53 6.27 -8.63 -6.77
N LEU A 54 7.35 -7.97 -6.39
CA LEU A 54 8.35 -7.40 -7.30
C LEU A 54 9.04 -8.49 -8.15
N TYR A 55 9.25 -9.69 -7.58
CA TYR A 55 9.79 -10.84 -8.31
C TYR A 55 8.77 -11.50 -9.27
N GLY A 56 7.52 -11.08 -9.26
CA GLY A 56 6.50 -11.54 -10.19
C GLY A 56 5.53 -12.59 -9.65
N TYR A 57 5.58 -12.91 -8.35
CA TYR A 57 4.58 -13.79 -7.74
C TYR A 57 3.21 -13.11 -7.69
N SER A 58 2.16 -13.88 -7.94
CA SER A 58 0.79 -13.40 -7.81
C SER A 58 0.40 -13.17 -6.34
N THR A 59 -0.61 -12.36 -6.11
CA THR A 59 -1.12 -12.12 -4.75
C THR A 59 -1.71 -13.38 -4.11
N ALA A 60 -2.18 -14.34 -4.91
CA ALA A 60 -2.64 -15.63 -4.43
C ALA A 60 -1.48 -16.50 -3.94
N GLU A 61 -0.40 -16.62 -4.74
CA GLU A 61 0.81 -17.36 -4.35
C GLU A 61 1.47 -16.78 -3.10
N ILE A 62 1.51 -15.44 -2.99
CA ILE A 62 2.00 -14.76 -1.78
C ILE A 62 1.14 -15.12 -0.57
N ALA A 63 -0.19 -15.07 -0.70
CA ALA A 63 -1.11 -15.42 0.37
C ALA A 63 -0.93 -16.88 0.86
N ASP A 64 -0.79 -17.82 -0.07
CA ASP A 64 -0.56 -19.23 0.22
C ASP A 64 0.78 -19.42 0.96
N THR A 65 1.84 -18.80 0.48
CA THR A 65 3.17 -18.84 1.11
C THR A 65 3.15 -18.28 2.53
N LEU A 66 2.49 -17.14 2.76
CA LEU A 66 2.39 -16.54 4.09
C LEU A 66 1.60 -17.41 5.07
N THR A 67 0.56 -18.06 4.57
CA THR A 67 -0.27 -19.01 5.34
C THR A 67 0.55 -20.24 5.73
N GLU A 68 1.30 -20.83 4.80
CA GLU A 68 2.19 -21.96 5.05
C GLU A 68 3.30 -21.62 6.06
N LEU A 69 3.86 -20.41 5.97
CA LEU A 69 4.88 -19.92 6.91
C LEU A 69 4.31 -19.54 8.28
N GLY A 70 3.00 -19.60 8.49
CA GLY A 70 2.32 -19.23 9.73
C GLY A 70 2.46 -17.73 10.07
N ARG A 71 2.68 -16.88 9.05
CA ARG A 71 2.78 -15.42 9.26
C ARG A 71 1.41 -14.84 9.62
N LYS A 72 1.39 -13.96 10.61
CA LYS A 72 0.14 -13.36 11.09
C LYS A 72 -0.18 -12.08 10.33
N THR A 73 -1.47 -11.89 10.02
CA THR A 73 -2.01 -10.61 9.56
C THR A 73 -2.01 -9.59 10.71
N TYR A 74 -2.29 -8.32 10.42
CA TYR A 74 -2.42 -7.28 11.46
C TYR A 74 -3.54 -7.56 12.48
N LEU A 75 -4.52 -8.41 12.13
CA LEU A 75 -5.58 -8.88 13.02
C LEU A 75 -5.19 -10.13 13.83
N GLY A 76 -3.99 -10.67 13.58
CA GLY A 76 -3.50 -11.90 14.22
C GLY A 76 -3.95 -13.20 13.57
N ASN A 77 -4.67 -13.14 12.44
CA ASN A 77 -5.07 -14.33 11.69
C ASN A 77 -3.87 -14.94 10.97
N VAL A 78 -3.78 -16.25 10.93
CA VAL A 78 -2.73 -16.99 10.21
C VAL A 78 -3.09 -17.29 8.75
N THR A 79 -4.37 -17.18 8.39
CA THR A 79 -4.84 -17.39 7.02
C THR A 79 -4.81 -16.07 6.25
N TRP A 80 -4.10 -16.08 5.13
CA TRP A 80 -4.01 -14.95 4.23
C TRP A 80 -4.91 -15.11 3.03
N THR A 81 -5.39 -14.01 2.50
CA THR A 81 -6.13 -13.92 1.24
C THR A 81 -5.43 -12.98 0.28
N SER A 82 -5.67 -13.13 -1.03
CA SER A 82 -5.17 -12.19 -2.04
C SER A 82 -5.57 -10.75 -1.71
N GLY A 83 -6.78 -10.53 -1.19
CA GLY A 83 -7.26 -9.21 -0.78
C GLY A 83 -6.44 -8.62 0.36
N ALA A 84 -6.05 -9.42 1.36
CA ALA A 84 -5.20 -8.98 2.46
C ALA A 84 -3.80 -8.59 1.97
N VAL A 85 -3.22 -9.37 1.04
CA VAL A 85 -1.93 -9.06 0.39
C VAL A 85 -2.03 -7.73 -0.36
N VAL A 86 -3.07 -7.53 -1.18
CA VAL A 86 -3.29 -6.27 -1.92
C VAL A 86 -3.42 -5.07 -0.97
N GLN A 87 -4.09 -5.22 0.18
CA GLN A 87 -4.20 -4.15 1.17
C GLN A 87 -2.83 -3.74 1.71
N VAL A 88 -1.94 -4.69 1.99
CA VAL A 88 -0.56 -4.40 2.41
C VAL A 88 0.20 -3.69 1.28
N LEU A 89 0.18 -4.21 0.06
CA LEU A 89 0.87 -3.65 -1.09
C LEU A 89 0.39 -2.23 -1.46
N ARG A 90 -0.87 -1.88 -1.19
CA ARG A 90 -1.46 -0.57 -1.49
C ARG A 90 -1.27 0.48 -0.40
N ASN A 91 -0.72 0.12 0.75
CA ASN A 91 -0.65 1.03 1.87
C ASN A 91 0.65 1.85 1.84
N GLU A 92 0.54 3.14 1.54
CA GLU A 92 1.66 4.08 1.44
C GLU A 92 2.45 4.24 2.73
N ARG A 93 1.88 3.84 3.88
CA ARG A 93 2.58 3.92 5.16
C ARG A 93 3.80 3.01 5.21
N HIS A 94 3.82 1.94 4.42
CA HIS A 94 4.99 1.03 4.35
C HIS A 94 6.23 1.70 3.74
N CYS A 95 6.08 2.77 2.95
CA CYS A 95 7.19 3.59 2.47
C CYS A 95 7.39 4.89 3.26
N GLY A 96 6.80 5.00 4.45
CA GLY A 96 6.98 6.15 5.35
C GLY A 96 6.05 7.33 5.09
N ASP A 97 5.14 7.24 4.12
CA ASP A 97 4.22 8.30 3.76
C ASP A 97 2.84 8.12 4.43
N VAL A 98 2.10 9.18 4.57
CA VAL A 98 0.72 9.16 5.08
C VAL A 98 -0.19 9.97 4.17
N LEU A 99 -1.20 9.32 3.61
CA LEU A 99 -2.28 9.97 2.87
C LEU A 99 -3.50 10.14 3.77
N THR A 100 -3.91 11.39 4.00
CA THR A 100 -5.07 11.71 4.83
C THR A 100 -6.36 11.71 4.02
N ARG A 101 -7.50 11.60 4.72
CA ARG A 101 -8.84 11.71 4.12
C ARG A 101 -9.10 10.77 2.94
N LYS A 102 -8.62 9.53 3.03
CA LYS A 102 -8.95 8.47 2.05
C LYS A 102 -10.44 8.18 1.97
N THR A 103 -11.11 8.30 3.11
CA THR A 103 -12.56 8.14 3.25
C THR A 103 -13.13 9.32 4.04
N PHE A 104 -14.41 9.61 3.84
CA PHE A 104 -15.15 10.59 4.61
C PHE A 104 -16.61 10.16 4.76
N THR A 105 -17.29 10.66 5.77
CA THR A 105 -18.72 10.42 6.00
C THR A 105 -19.49 11.64 5.51
N PRO A 106 -20.17 11.55 4.34
CA PRO A 106 -20.86 12.69 3.75
C PRO A 106 -22.08 13.13 4.55
N ASN A 107 -22.73 12.19 5.25
CA ASN A 107 -23.89 12.47 6.09
C ASN A 107 -23.67 11.87 7.47
N PHE A 108 -23.66 12.73 8.47
CA PHE A 108 -23.48 12.37 9.88
C PHE A 108 -24.60 11.46 10.41
N LEU A 109 -25.81 11.59 9.87
CA LEU A 109 -26.97 10.79 10.32
C LEU A 109 -26.91 9.33 9.87
N THR A 110 -26.31 9.08 8.69
CA THR A 110 -26.24 7.73 8.14
C THR A 110 -24.99 6.97 8.58
N HIS A 111 -23.97 7.64 9.08
CA HIS A 111 -22.66 7.09 9.45
C HIS A 111 -21.96 6.25 8.37
N LEU A 112 -22.42 6.34 7.12
CA LEU A 112 -21.82 5.61 6.00
C LEU A 112 -20.57 6.31 5.51
N SER A 113 -19.45 5.61 5.56
CA SER A 113 -18.17 6.09 5.04
C SER A 113 -18.10 5.88 3.53
N LYS A 114 -17.71 6.93 2.81
CA LYS A 114 -17.50 6.91 1.35
C LYS A 114 -16.02 7.10 1.04
N LYS A 115 -15.53 6.38 0.03
CA LYS A 115 -14.16 6.60 -0.48
C LYS A 115 -14.06 8.00 -1.09
N ASN A 116 -13.03 8.74 -0.71
CA ASN A 116 -12.74 10.06 -1.27
C ASN A 116 -12.16 9.90 -2.68
N ARG A 117 -12.89 10.37 -3.67
CA ARG A 117 -12.50 10.36 -5.10
C ARG A 117 -12.25 11.78 -5.62
N GLY A 118 -11.84 12.70 -4.75
CA GLY A 118 -11.68 14.12 -5.05
C GLY A 118 -12.76 15.01 -4.45
N ASP A 119 -13.74 14.43 -3.73
CA ASP A 119 -14.82 15.18 -3.07
C ASP A 119 -14.28 16.08 -1.94
N ARG A 120 -13.16 15.70 -1.31
CA ARG A 120 -12.51 16.47 -0.26
C ARG A 120 -11.00 16.50 -0.48
N MET A 121 -10.38 17.64 -0.15
CA MET A 121 -8.94 17.81 -0.25
C MET A 121 -8.21 16.75 0.56
N GLN A 122 -7.27 16.04 -0.09
CA GLN A 122 -6.36 15.08 0.53
C GLN A 122 -4.99 15.72 0.70
N SER A 123 -4.31 15.37 1.77
CA SER A 123 -2.92 15.78 2.01
C SER A 123 -2.05 14.54 2.11
N ILE A 124 -0.87 14.62 1.52
CA ILE A 124 0.16 13.60 1.65
C ILE A 124 1.30 14.15 2.51
N TYR A 125 1.72 13.38 3.50
CA TYR A 125 2.86 13.68 4.35
C TYR A 125 3.96 12.68 4.01
N HIS A 126 5.06 13.19 3.45
CA HIS A 126 6.22 12.38 3.12
C HIS A 126 7.16 12.23 4.32
N ASN A 127 7.80 11.08 4.43
CA ASN A 127 8.76 10.76 5.49
C ASN A 127 8.19 11.02 6.91
N HIS A 128 6.92 10.68 7.11
CA HIS A 128 6.22 10.85 8.37
C HIS A 128 6.80 9.93 9.47
N HIS A 129 7.23 8.73 9.08
CA HIS A 129 7.79 7.70 9.96
C HIS A 129 8.82 6.86 9.19
N GLU A 130 9.53 5.99 9.90
CA GLU A 130 10.51 5.10 9.29
C GLU A 130 9.85 4.15 8.28
N ALA A 131 10.43 4.05 7.08
CA ALA A 131 9.94 3.19 6.02
C ALA A 131 10.40 1.74 6.21
N ILE A 132 9.53 0.76 5.96
CA ILE A 132 9.89 -0.67 5.89
C ILE A 132 10.40 -1.02 4.49
N VAL A 133 9.83 -0.41 3.45
CA VAL A 133 10.22 -0.56 2.05
C VAL A 133 10.57 0.79 1.44
N SER A 134 11.43 0.79 0.43
CA SER A 134 11.78 2.04 -0.26
C SER A 134 10.58 2.62 -1.01
N ARG A 135 10.58 3.94 -1.20
CA ARG A 135 9.52 4.60 -1.98
C ARG A 135 9.53 4.13 -3.43
N ASP A 136 10.70 3.89 -4.00
CA ASP A 136 10.84 3.41 -5.38
C ASP A 136 10.21 2.03 -5.55
N ASP A 137 10.46 1.09 -4.62
CA ASP A 137 9.83 -0.22 -4.61
C ASP A 137 8.30 -0.12 -4.45
N PHE A 138 7.84 0.76 -3.55
CA PHE A 138 6.42 1.01 -3.37
C PHE A 138 5.76 1.52 -4.65
N ILE A 139 6.38 2.51 -5.32
CA ILE A 139 5.87 3.07 -6.59
C ILE A 139 5.86 1.99 -7.68
N ALA A 140 6.92 1.21 -7.81
CA ALA A 140 6.99 0.11 -8.77
C ALA A 140 5.84 -0.89 -8.57
N VAL A 141 5.57 -1.28 -7.31
CA VAL A 141 4.43 -2.15 -6.95
C VAL A 141 3.10 -1.51 -7.32
N GLN A 142 2.90 -0.18 -7.09
CA GLN A 142 1.66 0.47 -7.49
C GLN A 142 1.43 0.43 -9.00
N HIS A 143 2.48 0.64 -9.80
CA HIS A 143 2.40 0.49 -11.26
C HIS A 143 2.01 -0.93 -11.66
N MET A 144 2.66 -1.95 -11.10
CA MET A 144 2.32 -3.35 -11.34
C MET A 144 0.88 -3.68 -10.99
N LEU A 145 0.40 -3.26 -9.81
CA LEU A 145 -0.98 -3.46 -9.35
C LEU A 145 -2.02 -2.74 -10.22
N ASN A 146 -1.72 -1.54 -10.69
CA ASN A 146 -2.60 -0.80 -11.59
C ASN A 146 -2.70 -1.49 -12.94
N ASN A 147 -1.59 -1.97 -13.43
CA ASN A 147 -1.48 -2.67 -14.70
C ASN A 147 -2.20 -4.02 -14.66
N ALA A 148 -2.12 -4.76 -13.57
CA ALA A 148 -2.84 -6.03 -13.38
C ALA A 148 -4.37 -5.88 -13.46
N LYS A 149 -4.94 -4.68 -13.23
CA LYS A 149 -6.38 -4.43 -13.36
C LYS A 149 -6.91 -4.50 -14.79
N TYR A 150 -6.06 -4.33 -15.79
CA TYR A 150 -6.45 -4.28 -17.20
C TYR A 150 -6.44 -5.64 -17.88
N GLY A 151 -6.48 -6.73 -17.09
CA GLY A 151 -6.54 -8.10 -17.56
C GLY A 151 -5.17 -8.70 -17.81
N ASN A 152 -5.14 -10.02 -18.10
CA ASN A 152 -3.92 -10.81 -18.37
C ASN A 152 -3.14 -10.36 -19.63
N LYS A 153 -3.34 -9.16 -20.12
CA LYS A 153 -2.48 -8.56 -21.11
C LYS A 153 -1.18 -8.25 -20.38
N SER A 154 -0.19 -9.09 -20.61
CA SER A 154 1.19 -8.81 -20.22
C SER A 154 1.54 -7.39 -20.66
N ILE A 155 1.67 -6.48 -19.70
CA ILE A 155 1.95 -5.05 -19.96
C ILE A 155 3.46 -4.83 -20.08
N LEU A 156 4.23 -5.88 -19.92
CA LEU A 156 5.62 -5.83 -20.28
C LEU A 156 5.70 -5.55 -21.78
N PRO A 157 6.44 -4.52 -22.18
CA PRO A 157 6.66 -4.24 -23.58
C PRO A 157 7.22 -5.49 -24.26
N GLU A 158 6.75 -5.77 -25.46
CA GLU A 158 7.34 -6.84 -26.23
C GLU A 158 8.77 -6.43 -26.61
N ILE A 159 9.72 -7.17 -26.09
CA ILE A 159 11.14 -6.99 -26.41
C ILE A 159 11.50 -7.95 -27.52
N ARG A 160 11.94 -7.40 -28.64
CA ARG A 160 12.38 -8.17 -29.79
C ARG A 160 13.79 -7.76 -30.19
N VAL A 161 14.70 -8.69 -30.26
CA VAL A 161 16.03 -8.44 -30.81
C VAL A 161 15.92 -8.53 -32.34
N ILE A 162 16.39 -7.49 -33.04
CA ILE A 162 16.41 -7.46 -34.50
C ILE A 162 17.55 -8.36 -34.98
N ASP A 163 17.21 -9.40 -35.72
CA ASP A 163 18.13 -10.45 -36.14
C ASP A 163 18.72 -10.24 -37.55
N SER A 164 18.18 -9.27 -38.32
CA SER A 164 18.58 -9.01 -39.70
C SER A 164 18.53 -7.53 -40.07
N GLY A 165 19.20 -7.16 -41.15
CA GLY A 165 19.22 -5.79 -41.68
C GLY A 165 20.21 -4.85 -40.96
N LEU A 166 20.11 -3.54 -41.25
CA LEU A 166 21.01 -2.49 -40.72
C LEU A 166 20.94 -2.35 -39.20
N LEU A 167 19.82 -2.73 -38.57
CA LEU A 167 19.61 -2.65 -37.13
C LEU A 167 19.83 -3.98 -36.41
N LYS A 168 20.48 -4.93 -37.03
CA LYS A 168 20.80 -6.22 -36.41
C LYS A 168 21.52 -6.02 -35.07
N GLY A 169 21.01 -6.67 -34.03
CA GLY A 169 21.52 -6.58 -32.65
C GLY A 169 20.91 -5.48 -31.82
N PHE A 170 20.12 -4.59 -32.41
CA PHE A 170 19.35 -3.61 -31.62
C PHE A 170 18.11 -4.26 -31.00
N VAL A 171 17.70 -3.74 -29.85
CA VAL A 171 16.49 -4.16 -29.15
C VAL A 171 15.34 -3.23 -29.53
N GLN A 172 14.31 -3.79 -30.13
CA GLN A 172 13.03 -3.10 -30.35
C GLN A 172 12.13 -3.31 -29.16
N ILE A 173 11.61 -2.23 -28.60
CA ILE A 173 10.63 -2.26 -27.51
C ILE A 173 9.32 -1.75 -28.09
N ASN A 174 8.31 -2.62 -28.17
CA ASN A 174 6.97 -2.25 -28.60
C ASN A 174 6.10 -2.05 -27.35
N PRO A 175 5.73 -0.81 -27.00
CA PRO A 175 4.77 -0.58 -25.94
C PRO A 175 3.41 -1.18 -26.35
N ARG A 176 2.80 -1.96 -25.46
CA ARG A 176 1.49 -2.59 -25.72
C ARG A 176 0.28 -1.69 -25.43
N TRP A 177 0.52 -0.46 -25.05
CA TRP A 177 -0.51 0.56 -24.89
C TRP A 177 -0.48 1.48 -26.10
N SER A 178 -1.20 1.16 -27.08
CA SER A 178 -1.56 2.07 -28.17
C SER A 178 -3.07 2.00 -28.39
#